data_b8e3c85ff21a861708eb10aaa2fa15c2
#
_entry.id   b8e3c85ff21a861708eb10aaa2fa15c2
#
_cell.length_a   1.000
_cell.length_b   1.000
_cell.length_c   1.000
_cell.angle_alpha   90.00
_cell.angle_beta   90.00
_cell.angle_gamma   90.00
#
_symmetry.space_group_name_H-M   'P 1'
#
loop_
_entity.id
_entity.type
_entity.pdbx_description
1 polymer ?
#
loop_
_entity_poly.entity_id
_entity_poly.type
_entity_poly.pdbx_seq_one_letter_code
_entity_poly.pdbx_strand_id
1 'polypeptide(L)'
;MSGGKFARRRKRKPLPLRFLALLLLNVALVVLAVVFAVKLHHVTNLLITQSAAEVWKGQSEENFVQVSAFQPVGKELTESQIETFHQTLEQKFVDASLETPENGSLYQDAWSTTAQDITVSTNSVTYTAKTIGVGGDFFLFHPLPLRSGSYISNRDFTYDRVVLDEELSWALFGSYDVAGQTVWISNEPYVVAGVVSREKDKASSKAYTDGAGMFVTYSALTHITGGEEAKEPGISCYELVMAEPITGYGLSVLRESFPTKDKSVFDQNTNRYSLKN
;
A
#
# COMPACT_ATOMS: atom_id res chain seq x y z
N MET A 1 -49.76 31.99 -65.15
CA MET A 1 -50.41 31.88 -63.82
C MET A 1 -49.76 30.79 -62.99
N SER A 2 -48.93 31.21 -62.09
CA SER A 2 -48.16 30.30 -61.24
C SER A 2 -48.76 30.30 -59.82
N GLY A 3 -49.34 29.17 -59.43
CA GLY A 3 -49.99 29.04 -58.12
C GLY A 3 -48.97 28.56 -57.09
N GLY A 4 -48.46 29.44 -56.24
CA GLY A 4 -47.61 29.15 -55.14
C GLY A 4 -48.31 28.34 -54.04
N LYS A 5 -47.87 27.10 -53.79
CA LYS A 5 -48.33 26.26 -52.66
C LYS A 5 -47.68 26.77 -51.40
N PHE A 6 -48.39 27.50 -50.55
CA PHE A 6 -47.90 27.77 -49.17
C PHE A 6 -47.89 26.51 -48.33
N ALA A 7 -46.68 26.05 -47.96
CA ALA A 7 -46.51 24.94 -47.01
C ALA A 7 -46.99 25.40 -45.63
N ARG A 8 -48.09 24.83 -45.13
CA ARG A 8 -48.63 25.06 -43.79
C ARG A 8 -47.59 24.50 -42.76
N ARG A 9 -46.85 25.40 -42.09
CA ARG A 9 -46.02 25.05 -40.92
C ARG A 9 -46.92 24.44 -39.82
N ARG A 10 -46.82 23.12 -39.62
CA ARG A 10 -47.47 22.45 -38.48
C ARG A 10 -46.93 23.02 -37.18
N LYS A 11 -47.71 23.76 -36.41
CA LYS A 11 -47.44 24.18 -35.05
C LYS A 11 -47.26 22.90 -34.18
N ARG A 12 -46.06 22.63 -33.71
CA ARG A 12 -45.83 21.54 -32.75
C ARG A 12 -46.59 21.86 -31.46
N LYS A 13 -47.44 20.95 -31.01
CA LYS A 13 -48.16 21.09 -29.73
C LYS A 13 -47.11 21.17 -28.62
N PRO A 14 -47.23 22.06 -27.62
CA PRO A 14 -46.33 22.10 -26.49
C PRO A 14 -46.43 20.78 -25.73
N LEU A 15 -45.26 20.23 -25.30
CA LEU A 15 -45.22 19.04 -24.50
C LEU A 15 -45.96 19.26 -23.18
N PRO A 16 -46.79 18.31 -22.72
CA PRO A 16 -47.50 18.45 -21.45
C PRO A 16 -46.50 18.62 -20.31
N LEU A 17 -46.77 19.54 -19.40
CA LEU A 17 -45.87 19.89 -18.27
C LEU A 17 -45.45 18.65 -17.45
N ARG A 18 -46.36 17.68 -17.31
CA ARG A 18 -46.09 16.41 -16.64
C ARG A 18 -45.00 15.57 -17.34
N PHE A 19 -44.97 15.57 -18.67
CA PHE A 19 -43.95 14.88 -19.45
C PHE A 19 -42.58 15.57 -19.32
N LEU A 20 -42.57 16.91 -19.32
CA LEU A 20 -41.36 17.68 -19.09
C LEU A 20 -40.78 17.43 -17.69
N ALA A 21 -41.65 17.39 -16.67
CA ALA A 21 -41.24 17.09 -15.29
C ALA A 21 -40.67 15.67 -15.16
N LEU A 22 -41.27 14.66 -15.77
CA LEU A 22 -40.77 13.30 -15.82
C LEU A 22 -39.42 13.20 -16.54
N LEU A 23 -39.29 13.93 -17.67
CA LEU A 23 -38.02 13.96 -18.40
C LEU A 23 -36.88 14.55 -17.53
N LEU A 24 -37.18 15.69 -16.87
CA LEU A 24 -36.21 16.33 -15.97
C LEU A 24 -35.82 15.39 -14.78
N LEU A 25 -36.82 14.71 -14.22
CA LEU A 25 -36.57 13.73 -13.16
C LEU A 25 -35.64 12.59 -13.62
N ASN A 26 -35.93 12.03 -14.82
CA ASN A 26 -35.08 10.97 -15.39
C ASN A 26 -33.65 11.47 -15.66
N VAL A 27 -33.51 12.68 -16.23
CA VAL A 27 -32.17 13.27 -16.44
C VAL A 27 -31.45 13.46 -15.12
N ALA A 28 -32.12 13.95 -14.08
CA ALA A 28 -31.53 14.11 -12.75
C ALA A 28 -31.09 12.77 -12.14
N LEU A 29 -31.88 11.71 -12.28
CA LEU A 29 -31.54 10.35 -11.82
C LEU A 29 -30.34 9.79 -12.56
N VAL A 30 -30.27 9.97 -13.89
CA VAL A 30 -29.11 9.53 -14.68
C VAL A 30 -27.83 10.28 -14.26
N VAL A 31 -27.91 11.60 -14.09
CA VAL A 31 -26.77 12.40 -13.60
C VAL A 31 -26.32 11.92 -12.21
N LEU A 32 -27.27 11.69 -11.30
CA LEU A 32 -26.97 11.18 -9.97
C LEU A 32 -26.29 9.81 -10.02
N ALA A 33 -26.78 8.90 -10.86
CA ALA A 33 -26.20 7.58 -11.05
C ALA A 33 -24.76 7.66 -11.60
N VAL A 34 -24.51 8.53 -12.60
CA VAL A 34 -23.18 8.77 -13.15
C VAL A 34 -22.24 9.35 -12.09
N VAL A 35 -22.69 10.37 -11.34
CA VAL A 35 -21.89 10.95 -10.25
C VAL A 35 -21.55 9.90 -9.18
N PHE A 36 -22.53 9.06 -8.82
CA PHE A 36 -22.30 7.98 -7.87
C PHE A 36 -21.32 6.95 -8.40
N ALA A 37 -21.46 6.52 -9.66
CA ALA A 37 -20.54 5.57 -10.29
C ALA A 37 -19.11 6.13 -10.38
N VAL A 38 -18.95 7.41 -10.74
CA VAL A 38 -17.63 8.07 -10.76
C VAL A 38 -17.04 8.17 -9.36
N LYS A 39 -17.84 8.54 -8.36
CA LYS A 39 -17.36 8.56 -6.96
C LYS A 39 -16.99 7.17 -6.46
N LEU A 40 -17.80 6.16 -6.75
CA LEU A 40 -17.50 4.78 -6.38
C LEU A 40 -16.19 4.30 -7.02
N HIS A 41 -16.04 4.54 -8.33
CA HIS A 41 -14.81 4.20 -9.05
C HIS A 41 -13.59 4.94 -8.47
N HIS A 42 -13.75 6.21 -8.12
CA HIS A 42 -12.66 6.98 -7.49
C HIS A 42 -12.29 6.44 -6.11
N VAL A 43 -13.27 6.09 -5.28
CA VAL A 43 -13.03 5.51 -3.94
C VAL A 43 -12.38 4.13 -4.04
N THR A 44 -12.81 3.28 -4.99
CA THR A 44 -12.22 1.94 -5.17
C THR A 44 -10.79 1.99 -5.70
N ASN A 45 -10.45 3.01 -6.51
CA ASN A 45 -9.09 3.19 -7.04
C ASN A 45 -8.15 3.95 -6.07
N LEU A 46 -8.66 4.49 -4.97
CA LEU A 46 -7.83 5.19 -3.97
C LEU A 46 -7.09 4.27 -3.01
N LEU A 47 -7.42 2.98 -2.97
CA LEU A 47 -6.80 2.02 -2.06
C LEU A 47 -5.53 1.41 -2.70
N ILE A 48 -4.53 2.24 -2.89
CA ILE A 48 -3.25 1.88 -3.51
C ILE A 48 -2.58 0.71 -2.77
N THR A 49 -2.70 0.68 -1.44
CA THR A 49 -2.18 -0.40 -0.59
C THR A 49 -2.84 -1.76 -0.81
N GLN A 50 -3.92 -1.83 -1.59
CA GLN A 50 -4.62 -3.07 -1.94
C GLN A 50 -4.38 -3.49 -3.40
N SER A 51 -3.50 -2.80 -4.11
CA SER A 51 -3.21 -3.03 -5.53
C SER A 51 -1.92 -3.81 -5.79
N ALA A 52 -1.18 -4.20 -4.76
CA ALA A 52 0.12 -4.85 -4.92
C ALA A 52 0.02 -6.13 -5.78
N ALA A 53 -1.02 -6.95 -5.60
CA ALA A 53 -1.25 -8.14 -6.41
C ALA A 53 -1.48 -7.79 -7.90
N GLU A 54 -2.26 -6.74 -8.19
CA GLU A 54 -2.51 -6.30 -9.57
C GLU A 54 -1.25 -5.71 -10.21
N VAL A 55 -0.48 -4.93 -9.46
CA VAL A 55 0.78 -4.35 -9.92
C VAL A 55 1.80 -5.44 -10.21
N TRP A 56 1.93 -6.42 -9.32
CA TRP A 56 2.90 -7.49 -9.47
C TRP A 56 2.52 -8.49 -10.56
N LYS A 57 1.22 -8.84 -10.66
CA LYS A 57 0.67 -9.67 -11.74
C LYS A 57 0.99 -9.09 -13.13
N GLY A 58 0.94 -7.77 -13.28
CA GLY A 58 1.16 -7.10 -14.56
C GLY A 58 0.17 -7.58 -15.62
N GLN A 59 0.70 -8.14 -16.72
CA GLN A 59 -0.11 -8.69 -17.84
C GLN A 59 -0.31 -10.21 -17.77
N SER A 60 0.14 -10.88 -16.70
CA SER A 60 -0.09 -12.31 -16.53
C SER A 60 -1.60 -12.63 -16.42
N GLU A 61 -2.03 -13.74 -17.02
CA GLU A 61 -3.41 -14.23 -16.89
C GLU A 61 -3.65 -14.98 -15.58
N GLU A 62 -2.61 -15.27 -14.82
CA GLU A 62 -2.69 -15.96 -13.55
C GLU A 62 -3.41 -15.14 -12.47
N ASN A 63 -4.05 -15.82 -11.55
CA ASN A 63 -4.68 -15.18 -10.41
C ASN A 63 -3.68 -15.05 -9.26
N PHE A 64 -3.69 -13.90 -8.63
CA PHE A 64 -2.90 -13.59 -7.43
C PHE A 64 -3.80 -13.08 -6.32
N VAL A 65 -3.43 -13.39 -5.10
CA VAL A 65 -4.10 -12.93 -3.89
C VAL A 65 -3.16 -12.06 -3.08
N GLN A 66 -3.69 -10.99 -2.50
CA GLN A 66 -2.99 -10.19 -1.50
C GLN A 66 -3.65 -10.42 -0.14
N VAL A 67 -2.85 -10.78 0.86
CA VAL A 67 -3.29 -10.99 2.24
C VAL A 67 -2.36 -10.25 3.18
N SER A 68 -2.93 -9.54 4.15
CA SER A 68 -2.21 -8.86 5.22
C SER A 68 -2.50 -9.53 6.57
N ALA A 69 -1.48 -9.70 7.39
CA ALA A 69 -1.57 -10.24 8.73
C ALA A 69 -1.12 -9.20 9.76
N PHE A 70 -2.04 -8.72 10.58
CA PHE A 70 -1.79 -7.70 11.60
C PHE A 70 -1.65 -8.37 12.97
N GLN A 71 -0.50 -8.24 13.62
CA GLN A 71 -0.24 -8.84 14.90
C GLN A 71 -0.68 -7.92 16.04
N PRO A 72 -1.38 -8.46 17.06
CA PRO A 72 -1.71 -7.70 18.26
C PRO A 72 -0.46 -7.31 19.04
N VAL A 73 -0.52 -6.20 19.77
CA VAL A 73 0.54 -5.77 20.68
C VAL A 73 0.90 -6.89 21.67
N GLY A 74 2.18 -7.19 21.80
CA GLY A 74 2.72 -8.29 22.65
C GLY A 74 2.69 -9.67 21.98
N LYS A 75 2.27 -9.76 20.71
CA LYS A 75 2.31 -10.98 19.90
C LYS A 75 2.97 -10.76 18.54
N GLU A 76 3.81 -9.75 18.48
CA GLU A 76 4.58 -9.42 17.29
C GLU A 76 5.48 -10.61 16.90
N LEU A 77 5.77 -10.71 15.61
CA LEU A 77 6.64 -11.73 15.07
C LEU A 77 8.10 -11.31 15.12
N THR A 78 8.97 -12.31 15.04
CA THR A 78 10.42 -12.15 14.83
C THR A 78 10.77 -12.42 13.36
N GLU A 79 11.91 -11.90 12.88
CA GLU A 79 12.40 -12.16 11.53
C GLU A 79 12.62 -13.67 11.30
N SER A 80 13.13 -14.38 12.29
CA SER A 80 13.31 -15.85 12.24
C SER A 80 12.00 -16.61 12.03
N GLN A 81 10.88 -16.12 12.56
CA GLN A 81 9.56 -16.71 12.29
C GLN A 81 9.08 -16.47 10.86
N ILE A 82 9.39 -15.30 10.29
CA ILE A 82 9.12 -15.01 8.88
C ILE A 82 9.93 -15.93 7.98
N GLU A 83 11.23 -16.08 8.26
CA GLU A 83 12.11 -16.98 7.50
C GLU A 83 11.63 -18.43 7.53
N THR A 84 11.22 -18.92 8.70
CA THR A 84 10.63 -20.27 8.83
C THR A 84 9.35 -20.40 8.03
N PHE A 85 8.55 -19.34 7.99
CA PHE A 85 7.32 -19.31 7.20
C PHE A 85 7.63 -19.35 5.69
N HIS A 86 8.65 -18.63 5.21
CA HIS A 86 9.09 -18.69 3.81
C HIS A 86 9.40 -20.12 3.37
N GLN A 87 10.20 -20.85 4.17
CA GLN A 87 10.52 -22.24 3.87
C GLN A 87 9.27 -23.12 3.80
N THR A 88 8.31 -22.90 4.69
CA THR A 88 7.04 -23.61 4.70
C THR A 88 6.18 -23.26 3.48
N LEU A 89 6.17 -21.98 3.09
CA LEU A 89 5.43 -21.49 1.94
C LEU A 89 5.97 -22.08 0.63
N GLU A 90 7.29 -22.09 0.47
CA GLU A 90 7.96 -22.71 -0.68
C GLU A 90 7.63 -24.21 -0.79
N GLN A 91 7.63 -24.94 0.34
CA GLN A 91 7.22 -26.34 0.33
C GLN A 91 5.78 -26.52 -0.07
N LYS A 92 4.85 -25.65 0.37
CA LYS A 92 3.45 -25.66 -0.03
C LYS A 92 3.27 -25.44 -1.55
N PHE A 93 4.11 -24.61 -2.16
CA PHE A 93 4.09 -24.43 -3.62
C PHE A 93 4.56 -25.67 -4.37
N VAL A 94 5.62 -26.33 -3.88
CA VAL A 94 6.08 -27.61 -4.43
C VAL A 94 4.99 -28.68 -4.31
N ASP A 95 4.36 -28.82 -3.14
CA ASP A 95 3.29 -29.79 -2.89
C ASP A 95 2.08 -29.55 -3.79
N ALA A 96 1.78 -28.29 -4.11
CA ALA A 96 0.72 -27.89 -5.02
C ALA A 96 1.13 -27.95 -6.50
N SER A 97 2.37 -28.33 -6.82
CA SER A 97 2.93 -28.36 -8.18
C SER A 97 2.76 -27.04 -8.92
N LEU A 98 2.93 -25.92 -8.22
CA LEU A 98 2.88 -24.58 -8.82
C LEU A 98 4.17 -24.32 -9.59
N GLU A 99 4.04 -23.93 -10.85
CA GLU A 99 5.15 -23.49 -11.67
C GLU A 99 5.44 -22.00 -11.42
N THR A 100 6.72 -21.65 -11.44
CA THR A 100 7.13 -20.24 -11.31
C THR A 100 6.62 -19.44 -12.50
N PRO A 101 5.83 -18.38 -12.30
CA PRO A 101 5.30 -17.58 -13.37
C PRO A 101 6.40 -16.80 -14.12
N GLU A 102 6.06 -16.25 -15.28
CA GLU A 102 7.02 -15.50 -16.12
C GLU A 102 7.66 -14.29 -15.40
N ASN A 103 6.98 -13.73 -14.39
CA ASN A 103 7.53 -12.66 -13.55
C ASN A 103 8.63 -13.12 -12.58
N GLY A 104 8.94 -14.43 -12.56
CA GLY A 104 10.10 -15.00 -11.87
C GLY A 104 9.92 -15.30 -10.39
N SER A 105 8.71 -15.16 -9.82
CA SER A 105 8.43 -15.51 -8.41
C SER A 105 6.99 -15.98 -8.23
N LEU A 106 6.77 -16.88 -7.28
CA LEU A 106 5.43 -17.36 -6.88
C LEU A 106 4.80 -16.49 -5.80
N TYR A 107 5.59 -15.64 -5.15
CA TYR A 107 5.13 -14.69 -4.15
C TYR A 107 6.06 -13.48 -4.04
N GLN A 108 5.54 -12.44 -3.47
CA GLN A 108 6.26 -11.29 -2.94
C GLN A 108 5.69 -10.97 -1.56
N ASP A 109 6.54 -10.55 -0.66
CA ASP A 109 6.11 -10.22 0.68
C ASP A 109 6.77 -8.97 1.23
N ALA A 110 6.21 -8.50 2.32
CA ALA A 110 6.72 -7.37 3.07
C ALA A 110 6.36 -7.52 4.55
N TRP A 111 7.19 -6.93 5.40
CA TRP A 111 6.86 -6.81 6.82
C TRP A 111 7.27 -5.45 7.37
N SER A 112 6.62 -5.06 8.44
CA SER A 112 6.92 -3.80 9.10
C SER A 112 6.71 -3.89 10.61
N THR A 113 7.46 -3.06 11.33
CA THR A 113 7.32 -2.88 12.76
C THR A 113 6.28 -1.81 13.08
N THR A 114 5.83 -1.77 14.33
CA THR A 114 5.16 -0.57 14.85
C THR A 114 6.15 0.60 14.89
N ALA A 115 5.66 1.81 14.59
CA ALA A 115 6.49 3.00 14.61
C ALA A 115 7.08 3.26 16.01
N GLN A 116 8.36 3.58 16.05
CA GLN A 116 9.11 3.90 17.26
C GLN A 116 9.62 5.34 17.21
N ASP A 117 9.72 5.99 18.36
CA ASP A 117 10.27 7.34 18.48
C ASP A 117 11.80 7.26 18.51
N ILE A 118 12.43 7.67 17.40
CA ILE A 118 13.89 7.67 17.24
C ILE A 118 14.40 9.08 17.00
N THR A 119 15.47 9.44 17.68
CA THR A 119 16.13 10.74 17.47
C THR A 119 16.98 10.70 16.22
N VAL A 120 16.72 11.65 15.33
CA VAL A 120 17.49 11.90 14.11
C VAL A 120 18.00 13.33 14.12
N SER A 121 19.22 13.56 13.65
CA SER A 121 19.82 14.88 13.63
C SER A 121 20.59 15.16 12.34
N THR A 122 20.72 16.42 12.05
CA THR A 122 21.70 17.00 11.12
C THR A 122 22.73 17.79 11.93
N ASN A 123 23.66 18.47 11.26
CA ASN A 123 24.61 19.34 11.95
C ASN A 123 23.95 20.52 12.71
N SER A 124 22.71 20.85 12.38
CA SER A 124 22.02 22.05 12.86
C SER A 124 20.71 21.80 13.60
N VAL A 125 20.08 20.67 13.35
CA VAL A 125 18.72 20.35 13.83
C VAL A 125 18.68 18.94 14.39
N THR A 126 17.99 18.77 15.51
CA THR A 126 17.65 17.45 16.08
C THR A 126 16.15 17.32 16.15
N TYR A 127 15.63 16.18 15.74
CA TYR A 127 14.20 15.87 15.71
C TYR A 127 13.93 14.45 16.22
N THR A 128 12.79 14.23 16.87
CA THR A 128 12.33 12.88 17.21
C THR A 128 11.30 12.45 16.19
N ALA A 129 11.64 11.47 15.36
CA ALA A 129 10.83 10.99 14.26
C ALA A 129 10.19 9.63 14.56
N LYS A 130 8.99 9.41 14.03
CA LYS A 130 8.35 8.11 14.00
C LYS A 130 9.08 7.21 13.00
N THR A 131 9.75 6.20 13.47
CA THR A 131 10.58 5.31 12.66
C THR A 131 9.95 3.95 12.53
N ILE A 132 9.78 3.50 11.29
CA ILE A 132 9.25 2.18 10.94
C ILE A 132 10.37 1.36 10.33
N GLY A 133 10.66 0.19 10.92
CA GLY A 133 11.51 -0.81 10.31
C GLY A 133 10.72 -1.60 9.27
N VAL A 134 11.24 -1.68 8.05
CA VAL A 134 10.58 -2.34 6.93
C VAL A 134 11.45 -3.44 6.35
N GLY A 135 10.79 -4.49 5.88
CA GLY A 135 11.43 -5.64 5.26
C GLY A 135 10.69 -6.11 4.02
N GLY A 136 11.32 -7.00 3.26
CA GLY A 136 10.77 -7.47 1.98
C GLY A 136 10.62 -6.34 0.97
N ASP A 137 9.60 -6.44 0.14
CA ASP A 137 9.27 -5.44 -0.88
C ASP A 137 8.22 -4.43 -0.36
N PHE A 138 8.46 -3.84 0.80
CA PHE A 138 7.52 -2.95 1.50
C PHE A 138 6.91 -1.87 0.60
N PHE A 139 7.72 -1.21 -0.22
CA PHE A 139 7.24 -0.14 -1.10
C PHE A 139 6.47 -0.64 -2.34
N LEU A 140 6.42 -1.94 -2.60
CA LEU A 140 5.46 -2.54 -3.52
C LEU A 140 4.05 -2.53 -2.93
N PHE A 141 3.93 -2.87 -1.64
CA PHE A 141 2.65 -2.87 -0.91
C PHE A 141 2.22 -1.47 -0.50
N HIS A 142 3.17 -0.59 -0.26
CA HIS A 142 2.99 0.79 0.17
C HIS A 142 3.69 1.75 -0.79
N PRO A 143 3.15 1.96 -2.01
CA PRO A 143 3.79 2.79 -3.05
C PRO A 143 3.63 4.27 -2.75
N LEU A 144 4.30 4.74 -1.69
CA LEU A 144 4.33 6.16 -1.32
C LEU A 144 5.02 6.97 -2.42
N PRO A 145 4.42 8.04 -2.95
CA PRO A 145 5.02 8.78 -4.05
C PRO A 145 6.37 9.38 -3.67
N LEU A 146 7.41 9.11 -4.47
CA LEU A 146 8.73 9.72 -4.30
C LEU A 146 8.70 11.20 -4.65
N ARG A 147 9.31 12.03 -3.79
CA ARG A 147 9.65 13.43 -4.05
C ARG A 147 11.04 13.58 -4.60
N SER A 148 11.98 12.79 -4.08
CA SER A 148 13.36 12.73 -4.57
C SER A 148 13.99 11.38 -4.23
N GLY A 149 15.05 11.00 -4.93
CA GLY A 149 15.84 9.81 -4.65
C GLY A 149 15.17 8.49 -5.01
N SER A 150 15.34 7.49 -4.16
CA SER A 150 14.85 6.12 -4.34
C SER A 150 14.31 5.54 -3.04
N TYR A 151 13.56 4.43 -3.15
CA TYR A 151 13.24 3.60 -1.99
C TYR A 151 14.46 2.83 -1.49
N ILE A 152 14.39 2.34 -0.26
CA ILE A 152 15.29 1.34 0.30
C ILE A 152 14.72 -0.05 0.02
N SER A 153 15.61 -1.04 -0.04
CA SER A 153 15.25 -2.45 -0.22
C SER A 153 16.09 -3.32 0.73
N ASN A 154 15.55 -4.44 1.16
CA ASN A 154 16.32 -5.45 1.90
C ASN A 154 17.45 -6.08 1.08
N ARG A 155 17.47 -5.85 -0.25
CA ARG A 155 18.56 -6.25 -1.14
C ARG A 155 19.70 -5.24 -1.16
N ASP A 156 19.54 -4.09 -0.49
CA ASP A 156 20.63 -3.13 -0.34
C ASP A 156 21.74 -3.77 0.54
N PHE A 157 22.97 -3.71 0.08
CA PHE A 157 24.12 -4.31 0.79
C PHE A 157 24.47 -3.62 2.10
N THR A 158 23.91 -2.41 2.32
CA THR A 158 24.19 -1.59 3.51
C THR A 158 22.89 -1.26 4.23
N TYR A 159 22.91 -1.28 5.55
CA TYR A 159 21.77 -0.89 6.39
C TYR A 159 21.74 0.61 6.74
N ASP A 160 22.71 1.39 6.28
CA ASP A 160 22.92 2.80 6.59
C ASP A 160 22.08 3.76 5.72
N ARG A 161 20.96 3.30 5.19
CA ARG A 161 20.07 4.09 4.34
C ARG A 161 18.72 4.35 5.00
N VAL A 162 18.17 5.54 4.76
CA VAL A 162 16.89 5.98 5.31
C VAL A 162 16.04 6.66 4.25
N VAL A 163 14.74 6.40 4.27
CA VAL A 163 13.74 7.16 3.51
C VAL A 163 13.01 8.08 4.48
N LEU A 164 13.02 9.37 4.21
CA LEU A 164 12.33 10.37 5.01
C LEU A 164 10.93 10.63 4.43
N ASP A 165 9.97 10.96 5.27
CA ASP A 165 8.76 11.60 4.76
C ASP A 165 9.00 13.09 4.47
N GLU A 166 8.08 13.71 3.70
CA GLU A 166 8.17 15.11 3.31
C GLU A 166 8.20 16.07 4.51
N GLU A 167 7.56 15.71 5.61
CA GLU A 167 7.48 16.52 6.82
C GLU A 167 8.81 16.53 7.59
N LEU A 168 9.42 15.34 7.76
CA LEU A 168 10.72 15.21 8.40
C LEU A 168 11.84 15.82 7.54
N SER A 169 11.80 15.59 6.24
CA SER A 169 12.75 16.19 5.30
C SER A 169 12.74 17.71 5.38
N TRP A 170 11.53 18.30 5.45
CA TRP A 170 11.39 19.75 5.61
C TRP A 170 11.89 20.25 6.98
N ALA A 171 11.59 19.51 8.05
CA ALA A 171 12.02 19.86 9.41
C ALA A 171 13.54 19.83 9.55
N LEU A 172 14.23 18.86 8.94
CA LEU A 172 15.68 18.70 9.06
C LEU A 172 16.49 19.58 8.10
N PHE A 173 16.00 19.80 6.88
CA PHE A 173 16.76 20.40 5.79
C PHE A 173 16.10 21.62 5.15
N GLY A 174 14.81 21.85 5.38
CA GLY A 174 14.04 22.89 4.67
C GLY A 174 13.87 22.60 3.17
N SER A 175 14.05 21.36 2.74
CA SER A 175 14.01 20.94 1.34
C SER A 175 13.49 19.50 1.22
N TYR A 176 12.95 19.14 0.04
CA TYR A 176 12.63 17.77 -0.32
C TYR A 176 13.69 17.10 -1.20
N ASP A 177 14.57 17.88 -1.81
CA ASP A 177 15.68 17.37 -2.64
C ASP A 177 16.94 17.19 -1.77
N VAL A 178 16.92 16.11 -0.99
CA VAL A 178 17.95 15.80 0.01
C VAL A 178 18.52 14.39 -0.14
N ALA A 179 18.20 13.70 -1.22
CA ALA A 179 18.78 12.38 -1.50
C ALA A 179 20.31 12.49 -1.57
N GLY A 180 21.00 11.56 -0.89
CA GLY A 180 22.46 11.57 -0.75
C GLY A 180 22.98 12.40 0.41
N GLN A 181 22.15 13.19 1.11
CA GLN A 181 22.55 13.90 2.33
C GLN A 181 22.68 12.92 3.49
N THR A 182 23.47 13.30 4.49
CA THR A 182 23.68 12.50 5.70
C THR A 182 22.84 13.01 6.84
N VAL A 183 22.18 12.09 7.54
CA VAL A 183 21.55 12.30 8.85
C VAL A 183 22.23 11.40 9.88
N TRP A 184 22.14 11.78 11.13
CA TRP A 184 22.71 11.02 12.24
C TRP A 184 21.56 10.40 13.04
N ILE A 185 21.57 9.07 13.17
CA ILE A 185 20.60 8.30 13.93
C ILE A 185 21.39 7.52 14.99
N SER A 186 21.08 7.72 16.28
CA SER A 186 21.83 7.09 17.39
C SER A 186 23.35 7.32 17.31
N ASN A 187 23.77 8.49 16.85
CA ASN A 187 25.18 8.88 16.62
C ASN A 187 25.89 8.17 15.47
N GLU A 188 25.17 7.43 14.63
CA GLU A 188 25.72 6.82 13.43
C GLU A 188 25.21 7.54 12.15
N PRO A 189 26.04 7.65 11.12
CA PRO A 189 25.66 8.31 9.89
C PRO A 189 24.78 7.42 9.02
N TYR A 190 23.65 7.94 8.57
CA TYR A 190 22.75 7.33 7.59
C TYR A 190 22.63 8.23 6.37
N VAL A 191 22.60 7.62 5.19
CA VAL A 191 22.41 8.33 3.93
C VAL A 191 20.92 8.37 3.58
N VAL A 192 20.41 9.57 3.30
CA VAL A 192 19.04 9.73 2.81
C VAL A 192 18.94 9.10 1.41
N ALA A 193 18.26 7.97 1.29
CA ALA A 193 18.00 7.30 0.03
C ALA A 193 16.98 8.06 -0.81
N GLY A 194 15.94 8.55 -0.16
CA GLY A 194 14.88 9.31 -0.82
C GLY A 194 13.93 9.97 0.15
N VAL A 195 13.04 10.77 -0.41
CA VAL A 195 11.96 11.43 0.30
C VAL A 195 10.63 11.02 -0.31
N VAL A 196 9.67 10.64 0.53
CA VAL A 196 8.33 10.22 0.11
C VAL A 196 7.26 11.20 0.58
N SER A 197 6.21 11.32 -0.22
CA SER A 197 5.01 12.03 0.22
C SER A 197 4.21 11.16 1.16
N ARG A 198 3.62 11.76 2.18
CA ARG A 198 2.65 11.10 3.05
C ARG A 198 1.29 10.99 2.36
N GLU A 199 0.57 9.94 2.68
CA GLU A 199 -0.83 9.85 2.28
C GLU A 199 -1.66 10.92 2.99
N LYS A 200 -2.54 11.58 2.23
CA LYS A 200 -3.31 12.74 2.72
C LYS A 200 -4.70 12.40 3.21
N ASP A 201 -5.12 11.15 3.06
CA ASP A 201 -6.42 10.73 3.57
C ASP A 201 -6.37 10.47 5.09
N LYS A 202 -7.53 10.65 5.75
CA LYS A 202 -7.61 10.54 7.21
C LYS A 202 -7.39 9.12 7.75
N ALA A 203 -7.61 8.09 6.94
CA ALA A 203 -7.44 6.71 7.38
C ALA A 203 -5.96 6.34 7.37
N SER A 204 -5.28 6.59 6.25
CA SER A 204 -3.85 6.31 6.07
C SER A 204 -2.99 7.17 6.99
N SER A 205 -3.33 8.47 7.17
CA SER A 205 -2.59 9.34 8.09
C SER A 205 -2.64 8.89 9.55
N LYS A 206 -3.70 8.17 9.96
CA LYS A 206 -3.79 7.57 11.29
C LYS A 206 -3.11 6.20 11.39
N ALA A 207 -3.02 5.48 10.28
CA ALA A 207 -2.45 4.14 10.26
C ALA A 207 -0.91 4.17 10.30
N TYR A 208 -0.29 5.17 9.67
CA TYR A 208 1.17 5.21 9.56
C TYR A 208 1.83 5.89 10.75
N THR A 209 1.74 7.19 10.83
CA THR A 209 2.42 7.92 11.90
C THR A 209 1.69 9.23 12.20
N ASP A 210 1.48 9.53 13.45
CA ASP A 210 1.06 10.85 13.89
C ASP A 210 2.31 11.71 14.05
N GLY A 211 2.66 12.51 13.01
CA GLY A 211 3.86 13.34 12.97
C GLY A 211 4.88 12.91 11.91
N ALA A 212 5.98 13.64 11.84
CA ALA A 212 7.07 13.40 10.89
C ALA A 212 7.72 12.03 11.09
N GLY A 213 7.98 11.32 10.01
CA GLY A 213 8.42 9.95 10.05
C GLY A 213 9.52 9.58 9.06
N MET A 214 10.11 8.42 9.30
CA MET A 214 11.12 7.83 8.43
C MET A 214 10.99 6.30 8.39
N PHE A 215 11.51 5.73 7.30
CA PHE A 215 11.58 4.30 7.07
C PHE A 215 13.04 3.88 7.00
N VAL A 216 13.38 2.84 7.74
CA VAL A 216 14.70 2.18 7.70
C VAL A 216 14.49 0.69 7.44
N THR A 217 15.53 -0.02 7.00
CA THR A 217 15.42 -1.48 6.90
C THR A 217 15.21 -2.08 8.30
N TYR A 218 14.57 -3.24 8.38
CA TYR A 218 14.34 -3.93 9.65
C TYR A 218 15.68 -4.17 10.39
N SER A 219 16.71 -4.57 9.67
CA SER A 219 18.07 -4.76 10.23
C SER A 219 18.65 -3.45 10.76
N ALA A 220 18.44 -2.31 10.07
CA ALA A 220 18.85 -1.01 10.57
C ALA A 220 18.12 -0.65 11.87
N LEU A 221 16.79 -0.87 11.92
CA LEU A 221 16.04 -0.60 13.15
C LEU A 221 16.52 -1.47 14.32
N THR A 222 16.78 -2.75 14.07
CA THR A 222 17.34 -3.66 15.07
C THR A 222 18.69 -3.14 15.58
N HIS A 223 19.56 -2.66 14.71
CA HIS A 223 20.83 -2.07 15.07
C HIS A 223 20.66 -0.76 15.87
N ILE A 224 19.75 0.13 15.45
CA ILE A 224 19.46 1.41 16.12
C ILE A 224 18.90 1.20 17.54
N THR A 225 18.02 0.22 17.71
CA THR A 225 17.32 -0.04 18.98
C THR A 225 18.02 -1.07 19.86
N GLY A 226 18.87 -1.88 19.26
CA GLY A 226 19.59 -2.98 19.91
C GLY A 226 20.97 -2.57 20.37
N GLY A 227 21.17 -2.39 21.71
CA GLY A 227 22.48 -2.74 22.25
C GLY A 227 22.62 -4.25 22.32
N GLU A 228 23.77 -4.79 22.67
CA GLU A 228 24.08 -6.26 22.69
C GLU A 228 23.09 -7.15 23.47
N GLU A 229 22.12 -6.56 24.21
CA GLU A 229 21.12 -7.27 25.03
C GLU A 229 19.66 -6.87 24.68
N ALA A 230 19.42 -6.04 23.66
CA ALA A 230 18.07 -5.54 23.38
C ALA A 230 17.24 -6.55 22.59
N LYS A 231 15.96 -6.61 22.95
CA LYS A 231 14.99 -7.42 22.22
C LYS A 231 14.79 -6.86 20.81
N GLU A 232 14.83 -7.73 19.79
CA GLU A 232 14.52 -7.36 18.42
C GLU A 232 13.18 -6.63 18.32
N PRO A 233 13.07 -5.59 17.46
CA PRO A 233 11.80 -4.93 17.19
C PRO A 233 10.77 -5.93 16.70
N GLY A 234 9.58 -5.91 17.30
CA GLY A 234 8.52 -6.82 16.91
C GLY A 234 7.92 -6.45 15.55
N ILE A 235 7.73 -7.45 14.68
CA ILE A 235 7.04 -7.30 13.39
C ILE A 235 5.54 -7.32 13.66
N SER A 236 4.87 -6.20 13.41
CA SER A 236 3.44 -6.01 13.68
C SER A 236 2.56 -6.24 12.46
N CYS A 237 3.10 -6.08 11.25
CA CYS A 237 2.39 -6.32 10.01
C CYS A 237 3.24 -7.18 9.07
N TYR A 238 2.61 -8.18 8.48
CA TYR A 238 3.15 -8.99 7.39
C TYR A 238 2.17 -8.97 6.23
N GLU A 239 2.66 -8.78 5.03
CA GLU A 239 1.87 -8.71 3.81
C GLU A 239 2.44 -9.66 2.78
N LEU A 240 1.56 -10.35 2.08
CA LEU A 240 1.91 -11.36 1.10
C LEU A 240 1.05 -11.19 -0.15
N VAL A 241 1.69 -11.17 -1.31
CA VAL A 241 1.07 -11.43 -2.61
C VAL A 241 1.58 -12.77 -3.11
N MET A 242 0.69 -13.66 -3.50
CA MET A 242 1.07 -14.98 -4.01
C MET A 242 0.12 -15.45 -5.11
N ALA A 243 0.56 -16.43 -5.88
CA ALA A 243 -0.27 -17.09 -6.88
C ALA A 243 -1.49 -17.76 -6.22
N GLU A 244 -2.66 -17.60 -6.84
CA GLU A 244 -3.94 -18.15 -6.36
C GLU A 244 -4.57 -19.06 -7.42
N PRO A 245 -4.10 -20.31 -7.56
CA PRO A 245 -4.60 -21.23 -8.56
C PRO A 245 -6.08 -21.56 -8.35
N ILE A 246 -6.55 -21.51 -7.11
CA ILE A 246 -7.94 -21.74 -6.72
C ILE A 246 -8.32 -20.66 -5.71
N THR A 247 -9.48 -20.04 -5.85
CA THR A 247 -9.99 -19.01 -4.94
C THR A 247 -9.91 -19.45 -3.47
N GLY A 248 -9.26 -18.66 -2.64
CA GLY A 248 -9.07 -18.91 -1.21
C GLY A 248 -7.83 -19.77 -0.87
N TYR A 249 -7.04 -20.19 -1.86
CA TYR A 249 -5.82 -20.96 -1.62
C TYR A 249 -4.83 -20.18 -0.76
N GLY A 250 -4.50 -18.92 -1.13
CA GLY A 250 -3.53 -18.12 -0.39
C GLY A 250 -3.94 -17.87 1.06
N LEU A 251 -5.21 -17.56 1.30
CA LEU A 251 -5.71 -17.39 2.67
C LEU A 251 -5.68 -18.70 3.47
N SER A 252 -5.95 -19.85 2.84
CA SER A 252 -5.88 -21.15 3.51
C SER A 252 -4.45 -21.50 3.90
N VAL A 253 -3.48 -21.27 3.00
CA VAL A 253 -2.04 -21.48 3.28
C VAL A 253 -1.59 -20.64 4.46
N LEU A 254 -1.93 -19.36 4.49
CA LEU A 254 -1.61 -18.48 5.62
C LEU A 254 -2.24 -18.98 6.93
N ARG A 255 -3.52 -19.32 6.93
CA ARG A 255 -4.22 -19.81 8.14
C ARG A 255 -3.67 -21.12 8.69
N GLU A 256 -3.09 -21.95 7.84
CA GLU A 256 -2.50 -23.23 8.24
C GLU A 256 -1.05 -23.09 8.71
N SER A 257 -0.27 -22.26 8.03
CA SER A 257 1.19 -22.29 8.09
C SER A 257 1.82 -21.07 8.76
N PHE A 258 1.12 -19.93 8.79
CA PHE A 258 1.67 -18.69 9.35
C PHE A 258 1.84 -18.80 10.89
N PRO A 259 2.91 -18.21 11.47
CA PRO A 259 3.24 -18.39 12.89
C PRO A 259 2.27 -17.72 13.88
N THR A 260 1.03 -17.48 13.53
CA THR A 260 -0.01 -16.99 14.43
C THR A 260 -1.13 -18.01 14.60
N LYS A 261 -1.67 -18.11 15.80
CA LYS A 261 -2.84 -18.97 16.09
C LYS A 261 -4.17 -18.23 15.94
N ASP A 262 -4.14 -16.90 15.92
CA ASP A 262 -5.33 -16.07 15.82
C ASP A 262 -5.66 -15.80 14.35
N LYS A 263 -6.70 -16.46 13.84
CA LYS A 263 -7.13 -16.35 12.45
C LYS A 263 -7.81 -15.00 12.14
N SER A 264 -8.14 -14.20 13.13
CA SER A 264 -8.76 -12.89 12.94
C SER A 264 -7.77 -11.81 12.49
N VAL A 265 -6.46 -12.09 12.59
CA VAL A 265 -5.40 -11.17 12.17
C VAL A 265 -5.28 -11.05 10.65
N PHE A 266 -5.84 -11.99 9.87
CA PHE A 266 -5.73 -11.98 8.41
C PHE A 266 -6.82 -11.15 7.75
N ASP A 267 -6.41 -10.24 6.87
CA ASP A 267 -7.29 -9.50 5.96
C ASP A 267 -6.89 -9.80 4.51
N GLN A 268 -7.85 -10.32 3.71
CA GLN A 268 -7.66 -10.56 2.29
C GLN A 268 -8.15 -9.36 1.50
N ASN A 269 -7.23 -8.68 0.84
CA ASN A 269 -7.50 -7.41 0.17
C ASN A 269 -7.90 -7.54 -1.30
N THR A 270 -7.51 -8.61 -2.00
CA THR A 270 -7.52 -8.72 -3.46
C THR A 270 -8.88 -8.57 -4.10
N ASN A 271 -9.96 -9.03 -3.48
CA ASN A 271 -11.30 -9.02 -4.07
C ASN A 271 -12.32 -8.21 -3.27
N ARG A 272 -11.85 -7.37 -2.37
CA ARG A 272 -12.70 -6.62 -1.44
C ARG A 272 -13.72 -5.72 -2.12
N TYR A 273 -13.41 -5.26 -3.34
CA TYR A 273 -14.26 -4.36 -4.14
C TYR A 273 -14.58 -4.89 -5.53
N SER A 274 -14.25 -6.15 -5.82
CA SER A 274 -14.64 -6.78 -7.06
C SER A 274 -16.13 -7.09 -7.03
N LEU A 275 -16.92 -6.37 -7.82
CA LEU A 275 -18.34 -6.67 -8.09
C LEU A 275 -18.52 -7.87 -9.06
N LYS A 276 -17.44 -8.62 -9.34
CA LYS A 276 -17.40 -9.71 -10.30
C LYS A 276 -17.53 -11.09 -9.65
N ASN A 277 -18.16 -11.20 -8.51
CA ASN A 277 -18.56 -12.52 -7.97
C ASN A 277 -20.04 -12.51 -7.66
#